data_a0d87921fae8cfeb6559cd261ea6f825
#
_entry.id   a0d87921fae8cfeb6559cd261ea6f825
#
_cell.length_a   1.000
_cell.length_b   1.000
_cell.length_c   1.000
_cell.angle_alpha   90.00
_cell.angle_beta   90.00
_cell.angle_gamma   90.00
#
_symmetry.space_group_name_H-M   'P 1'
#
loop_
_entity.id
_entity.type
_entity.pdbx_description
1 polymer ?
#
loop_
_entity_poly.entity_id
_entity_poly.type
_entity_poly.pdbx_seq_one_letter_code
_entity_poly.pdbx_strand_id
1 'polypeptide(L)'
;DLIIVGEAKSIVTTDSEISKYRTSEILQHAGEQVIRKTAFLQDNIEEIFERLDWTYDKNKDYKFAQCILNSSSIFVGHQFANVPVVDECILRAYFLSNKVKLMTVSSGVGLKTIAWYKLYDNLDDLKANLSKYLSSPPQLNDPKDAYEYNDVGFPYITEDSYKLAKSYLILKESNPMSVMERDHNFPVIKS
;
A
#
# COMPACT_ATOMS: atom_id res chain seq x y z
N ASP A 1 9.50 -21.21 -0.02
CA ASP A 1 9.04 -20.55 1.21
C ASP A 1 8.97 -19.02 1.02
N LEU A 2 8.26 -18.30 1.91
CA LEU A 2 8.11 -16.86 1.88
C LEU A 2 8.81 -16.23 3.08
N ILE A 3 9.66 -15.25 2.81
CA ILE A 3 10.38 -14.47 3.81
C ILE A 3 9.97 -13.00 3.67
N ILE A 4 9.53 -12.39 4.75
CA ILE A 4 9.21 -10.97 4.78
C ILE A 4 10.34 -10.24 5.48
N VAL A 5 10.98 -9.32 4.78
CA VAL A 5 12.01 -8.44 5.33
C VAL A 5 11.42 -7.07 5.54
N GLY A 6 11.38 -6.62 6.78
CA GLY A 6 10.76 -5.36 7.12
C GLY A 6 11.57 -4.50 8.07
N GLU A 7 11.24 -3.21 8.06
CA GLU A 7 11.68 -2.23 9.06
C GLU A 7 10.45 -1.65 9.75
N ALA A 8 10.33 -1.86 11.05
CA ALA A 8 9.23 -1.29 11.82
C ALA A 8 9.57 0.13 12.28
N LYS A 9 8.65 1.05 12.06
CA LYS A 9 8.75 2.45 12.51
C LYS A 9 7.53 2.83 13.35
N SER A 10 7.79 3.32 14.54
CA SER A 10 6.76 3.92 15.38
C SER A 10 6.73 5.42 15.11
N ILE A 11 5.78 5.84 14.27
CA ILE A 11 5.64 7.23 13.86
C ILE A 11 4.39 7.81 14.52
N VAL A 12 4.57 8.91 15.22
CA VAL A 12 3.47 9.70 15.77
C VAL A 12 2.82 10.48 14.63
N THR A 13 1.50 10.63 14.69
CA THR A 13 0.75 11.44 13.71
C THR A 13 1.37 12.84 13.60
N THR A 14 1.70 13.22 12.40
CA THR A 14 2.35 14.51 12.13
C THR A 14 1.31 15.65 12.16
N ASP A 15 1.66 16.73 12.81
CA ASP A 15 0.82 17.92 13.01
C ASP A 15 1.17 19.09 12.08
N SER A 16 2.28 18.99 11.36
CA SER A 16 2.80 20.06 10.50
C SER A 16 3.47 19.50 9.25
N GLU A 17 3.62 20.34 8.22
CA GLU A 17 4.32 19.97 6.98
C GLU A 17 5.81 19.67 7.25
N ILE A 18 6.42 20.33 8.21
CA ILE A 18 7.81 20.06 8.62
C ILE A 18 7.91 18.65 9.25
N SER A 19 6.94 18.28 10.10
CA SER A 19 6.86 16.93 10.68
C SER A 19 6.66 15.87 9.60
N LYS A 20 5.81 16.13 8.61
CA LYS A 20 5.63 15.23 7.46
C LYS A 20 6.90 15.05 6.66
N TYR A 21 7.62 16.15 6.38
CA TYR A 21 8.88 16.09 5.66
C TYR A 21 9.92 15.26 6.42
N ARG A 22 10.09 15.49 7.72
CA ARG A 22 11.01 14.69 8.56
C ARG A 22 10.61 13.21 8.59
N THR A 23 9.31 12.93 8.64
CA THR A 23 8.80 11.56 8.57
C THR A 23 9.14 10.91 7.23
N SER A 24 9.04 11.64 6.12
CA SER A 24 9.42 11.10 4.81
C SER A 24 10.91 10.75 4.72
N GLU A 25 11.79 11.54 5.34
CA GLU A 25 13.23 11.23 5.43
C GLU A 25 13.48 9.96 6.25
N ILE A 26 12.79 9.81 7.39
CA ILE A 26 12.88 8.58 8.21
C ILE A 26 12.45 7.36 7.42
N LEU A 27 11.35 7.46 6.65
CA LEU A 27 10.85 6.37 5.83
C LEU A 27 11.77 6.08 4.64
N GLN A 28 12.40 7.11 4.05
CA GLN A 28 13.41 6.91 3.01
C GLN A 28 14.60 6.08 3.52
N HIS A 29 15.14 6.43 4.69
CA HIS A 29 16.20 5.65 5.32
C HIS A 29 15.73 4.23 5.72
N ALA A 30 14.48 4.08 6.15
CA ALA A 30 13.93 2.76 6.46
C ALA A 30 13.88 1.87 5.21
N GLY A 31 13.46 2.40 4.05
CA GLY A 31 13.49 1.69 2.78
C GLY A 31 14.88 1.23 2.38
N GLU A 32 15.88 2.11 2.48
CA GLU A 32 17.28 1.79 2.22
C GLU A 32 17.81 0.69 3.17
N GLN A 33 17.39 0.71 4.44
CA GLN A 33 17.72 -0.35 5.40
C GLN A 33 17.12 -1.69 5.01
N VAL A 34 15.85 -1.71 4.57
CA VAL A 34 15.18 -2.94 4.12
C VAL A 34 15.91 -3.54 2.91
N ILE A 35 16.28 -2.71 1.92
CA ILE A 35 17.02 -3.18 0.75
C ILE A 35 18.34 -3.84 1.16
N ARG A 36 19.14 -3.16 2.00
CA ARG A 36 20.42 -3.69 2.48
C ARG A 36 20.25 -4.99 3.27
N LYS A 37 19.24 -5.06 4.16
CA LYS A 37 18.94 -6.26 4.94
C LYS A 37 18.52 -7.42 4.04
N THR A 38 17.72 -7.14 3.01
CA THR A 38 17.29 -8.18 2.06
C THR A 38 18.47 -8.72 1.27
N ALA A 39 19.33 -7.86 0.74
CA ALA A 39 20.53 -8.30 0.03
C ALA A 39 21.45 -9.13 0.94
N PHE A 40 21.71 -8.64 2.15
CA PHE A 40 22.52 -9.39 3.12
C PHE A 40 21.90 -10.76 3.48
N LEU A 41 20.58 -10.82 3.66
CA LEU A 41 19.88 -12.09 3.94
C LEU A 41 19.95 -13.05 2.76
N GLN A 42 19.83 -12.56 1.52
CA GLN A 42 19.96 -13.40 0.32
C GLN A 42 21.36 -14.00 0.18
N ASP A 43 22.38 -13.19 0.44
CA ASP A 43 23.78 -13.62 0.35
C ASP A 43 24.22 -14.58 1.47
N ASN A 44 23.55 -14.52 2.64
CA ASN A 44 23.93 -15.26 3.85
C ASN A 44 22.78 -16.10 4.44
N ILE A 45 21.85 -16.56 3.59
CA ILE A 45 20.60 -17.18 4.04
C ILE A 45 20.81 -18.40 4.94
N GLU A 46 21.77 -19.27 4.62
CA GLU A 46 22.08 -20.47 5.38
C GLU A 46 22.56 -20.11 6.79
N GLU A 47 23.52 -19.20 6.92
CA GLU A 47 24.05 -18.74 8.21
C GLU A 47 22.95 -18.09 9.08
N ILE A 48 22.07 -17.29 8.44
CA ILE A 48 20.97 -16.62 9.17
C ILE A 48 19.95 -17.62 9.66
N PHE A 49 19.61 -18.63 8.85
CA PHE A 49 18.71 -19.70 9.25
C PHE A 49 19.28 -20.51 10.43
N GLU A 50 20.57 -20.83 10.41
CA GLU A 50 21.26 -21.46 11.50
C GLU A 50 21.20 -20.62 12.79
N ARG A 51 21.48 -19.31 12.71
CA ARG A 51 21.40 -18.40 13.86
C ARG A 51 19.99 -18.26 14.44
N LEU A 52 18.96 -18.41 13.60
CA LEU A 52 17.55 -18.34 14.02
C LEU A 52 16.99 -19.71 14.44
N ASP A 53 17.81 -20.77 14.44
CA ASP A 53 17.37 -22.15 14.67
C ASP A 53 16.26 -22.57 13.70
N TRP A 54 16.37 -22.12 12.46
CA TRP A 54 15.46 -22.47 11.37
C TRP A 54 16.11 -23.50 10.45
N THR A 55 15.30 -24.41 9.90
CA THR A 55 15.80 -25.39 8.93
C THR A 55 15.96 -24.77 7.55
N TYR A 56 17.20 -24.67 7.08
CA TYR A 56 17.50 -24.30 5.71
C TYR A 56 17.45 -25.50 4.77
N ASP A 57 16.80 -25.34 3.62
CA ASP A 57 16.77 -26.36 2.56
C ASP A 57 17.18 -25.72 1.23
N LYS A 58 18.35 -26.04 0.72
CA LYS A 58 18.92 -25.52 -0.52
C LYS A 58 18.09 -25.83 -1.77
N ASN A 59 17.16 -26.80 -1.70
CA ASN A 59 16.32 -27.17 -2.84
C ASN A 59 15.01 -26.38 -2.86
N LYS A 60 14.74 -25.56 -1.85
CA LYS A 60 13.57 -24.70 -1.79
C LYS A 60 13.82 -23.34 -2.47
N ASP A 61 12.81 -22.88 -3.17
CA ASP A 61 12.76 -21.50 -3.65
C ASP A 61 12.23 -20.60 -2.53
N TYR A 62 13.04 -19.62 -2.13
CA TYR A 62 12.69 -18.62 -1.12
C TYR A 62 12.27 -17.33 -1.80
N LYS A 63 10.99 -16.98 -1.67
CA LYS A 63 10.45 -15.70 -2.13
C LYS A 63 10.65 -14.64 -1.06
N PHE A 64 11.08 -13.44 -1.46
CA PHE A 64 11.30 -12.33 -0.56
C PHE A 64 10.26 -11.25 -0.81
N ALA A 65 9.62 -10.77 0.24
CA ALA A 65 8.78 -9.60 0.21
C ALA A 65 9.35 -8.53 1.14
N GLN A 66 9.28 -7.27 0.72
CA GLN A 66 9.85 -6.13 1.43
C GLN A 66 8.75 -5.18 1.87
N CYS A 67 8.86 -4.61 3.07
CA CYS A 67 7.95 -3.55 3.51
C CYS A 67 8.57 -2.68 4.61
N ILE A 68 8.04 -1.47 4.74
CA ILE A 68 8.20 -0.64 5.93
C ILE A 68 6.89 -0.75 6.71
N LEU A 69 6.93 -1.32 7.91
CA LEU A 69 5.77 -1.42 8.78
C LEU A 69 5.67 -0.14 9.62
N ASN A 70 4.65 0.66 9.35
CA ASN A 70 4.41 1.91 10.07
C ASN A 70 3.28 1.74 11.08
N SER A 71 3.46 2.24 12.31
CA SER A 71 2.45 2.20 13.37
C SER A 71 1.29 3.18 13.15
N SER A 72 1.43 4.14 12.23
CA SER A 72 0.40 5.12 11.86
C SER A 72 -0.01 4.98 10.40
N SER A 73 -1.17 5.55 10.04
CA SER A 73 -1.65 5.53 8.65
C SER A 73 -0.93 6.50 7.72
N ILE A 74 -0.01 7.34 8.25
CA ILE A 74 0.70 8.32 7.42
C ILE A 74 1.63 7.60 6.43
N PHE A 75 1.58 8.03 5.17
CA PHE A 75 2.32 7.45 4.04
C PHE A 75 2.03 5.97 3.73
N VAL A 76 1.04 5.35 4.38
CA VAL A 76 0.60 4.00 4.00
C VAL A 76 0.13 4.00 2.54
N GLY A 77 0.59 3.03 1.74
CA GLY A 77 0.36 2.96 0.30
C GLY A 77 1.39 3.73 -0.55
N HIS A 78 2.31 4.49 0.07
CA HIS A 78 3.43 5.11 -0.63
C HIS A 78 4.66 4.19 -0.61
N GLN A 79 5.62 4.50 -1.46
CA GLN A 79 6.90 3.77 -1.50
C GLN A 79 8.06 4.73 -1.21
N PHE A 80 9.02 4.26 -0.42
CA PHE A 80 10.28 4.96 -0.14
C PHE A 80 11.44 4.03 -0.49
N ALA A 81 12.38 4.50 -1.29
CA ALA A 81 13.41 3.67 -1.90
C ALA A 81 12.83 2.42 -2.62
N ASN A 82 11.66 2.53 -3.24
CA ASN A 82 10.90 1.43 -3.87
C ASN A 82 10.41 0.35 -2.88
N VAL A 83 10.43 0.60 -1.57
CA VAL A 83 9.89 -0.28 -0.55
C VAL A 83 8.53 0.26 -0.08
N PRO A 84 7.45 -0.53 -0.13
CA PRO A 84 6.13 -0.08 0.25
C PRO A 84 6.00 0.16 1.75
N VAL A 85 5.31 1.23 2.12
CA VAL A 85 4.88 1.51 3.49
C VAL A 85 3.51 0.88 3.70
N VAL A 86 3.41 0.03 4.70
CA VAL A 86 2.18 -0.64 5.11
C VAL A 86 1.95 -0.49 6.60
N ASP A 87 0.71 -0.62 7.03
CA ASP A 87 0.36 -0.77 8.44
C ASP A 87 0.01 -2.22 8.78
N GLU A 88 -0.26 -2.45 10.06
CA GLU A 88 -0.70 -3.76 10.53
C GLU A 88 -1.98 -4.23 9.83
N CYS A 89 -2.92 -3.33 9.57
CA CYS A 89 -4.20 -3.66 8.94
C CYS A 89 -4.01 -4.20 7.53
N ILE A 90 -3.18 -3.55 6.73
CA ILE A 90 -2.85 -3.99 5.36
C ILE A 90 -2.14 -5.34 5.41
N LEU A 91 -1.07 -5.46 6.21
CA LEU A 91 -0.30 -6.70 6.27
C LEU A 91 -1.15 -7.88 6.76
N ARG A 92 -1.91 -7.66 7.82
CA ARG A 92 -2.77 -8.68 8.42
C ARG A 92 -3.91 -9.13 7.49
N ALA A 93 -4.53 -8.19 6.77
CA ALA A 93 -5.64 -8.48 5.86
C ALA A 93 -5.25 -9.51 4.79
N TYR A 94 -4.01 -9.48 4.31
CA TYR A 94 -3.51 -10.45 3.32
C TYR A 94 -3.53 -11.89 3.81
N PHE A 95 -3.13 -12.12 5.07
CA PHE A 95 -3.05 -13.46 5.64
C PHE A 95 -4.36 -13.96 6.24
N LEU A 96 -5.30 -13.07 6.55
CA LEU A 96 -6.59 -13.44 7.11
C LEU A 96 -7.62 -13.85 6.05
N SER A 97 -7.46 -13.37 4.81
CA SER A 97 -8.42 -13.65 3.73
C SER A 97 -7.74 -13.62 2.36
N ASN A 98 -8.13 -14.56 1.51
CA ASN A 98 -7.71 -14.58 0.11
C ASN A 98 -8.45 -13.54 -0.77
N LYS A 99 -9.27 -12.70 -0.17
CA LYS A 99 -10.03 -11.65 -0.87
C LYS A 99 -10.25 -10.42 -0.01
N VAL A 100 -10.32 -9.27 -0.65
CA VAL A 100 -10.59 -7.96 -0.05
C VAL A 100 -11.91 -7.43 -0.56
N LYS A 101 -12.73 -6.90 0.35
CA LYS A 101 -14.04 -6.32 0.02
C LYS A 101 -13.87 -5.03 -0.77
N LEU A 102 -14.63 -4.90 -1.83
CA LEU A 102 -14.91 -3.64 -2.48
C LEU A 102 -16.28 -3.16 -2.02
N MET A 103 -16.29 -2.04 -1.30
CA MET A 103 -17.50 -1.53 -0.65
C MET A 103 -17.88 -0.18 -1.23
N THR A 104 -19.18 0.08 -1.28
CA THR A 104 -19.74 1.40 -1.59
C THR A 104 -20.64 1.87 -0.47
N VAL A 105 -20.83 3.17 -0.38
CA VAL A 105 -21.83 3.79 0.51
C VAL A 105 -23.08 4.05 -0.30
N SER A 106 -24.20 3.51 0.16
CA SER A 106 -25.50 3.75 -0.44
C SER A 106 -26.38 4.54 0.54
N SER A 107 -27.02 5.61 0.05
CA SER A 107 -27.95 6.40 0.87
C SER A 107 -29.09 5.51 1.43
N GLY A 108 -29.27 5.54 2.74
CA GLY A 108 -30.31 4.76 3.44
C GLY A 108 -29.95 3.31 3.77
N VAL A 109 -28.86 2.74 3.21
CA VAL A 109 -28.45 1.34 3.46
C VAL A 109 -27.11 1.26 4.18
N GLY A 110 -26.30 2.33 4.13
CA GLY A 110 -24.94 2.35 4.69
C GLY A 110 -23.90 1.66 3.77
N LEU A 111 -22.90 1.03 4.38
CA LEU A 111 -21.81 0.33 3.68
C LEU A 111 -22.32 -1.00 3.09
N LYS A 112 -22.18 -1.16 1.76
CA LYS A 112 -22.54 -2.39 1.06
C LYS A 112 -21.33 -2.94 0.30
N THR A 113 -21.06 -4.24 0.45
CA THR A 113 -20.08 -4.94 -0.39
C THR A 113 -20.68 -5.17 -1.77
N ILE A 114 -19.98 -4.75 -2.82
CA ILE A 114 -20.41 -4.85 -4.21
C ILE A 114 -19.60 -5.85 -5.03
N ALA A 115 -18.36 -6.08 -4.61
CA ALA A 115 -17.46 -7.03 -5.24
C ALA A 115 -16.31 -7.38 -4.29
N TRP A 116 -15.39 -8.19 -4.76
CA TRP A 116 -14.18 -8.58 -4.03
C TRP A 116 -12.99 -8.57 -4.97
N TYR A 117 -11.85 -8.09 -4.49
CA TYR A 117 -10.56 -8.35 -5.11
C TYR A 117 -10.05 -9.71 -4.65
N LYS A 118 -9.75 -10.60 -5.57
CA LYS A 118 -9.18 -11.92 -5.28
C LYS A 118 -7.67 -11.82 -5.23
N LEU A 119 -7.07 -12.14 -4.09
CA LEU A 119 -5.65 -11.97 -3.86
C LEU A 119 -4.85 -13.21 -4.30
N TYR A 120 -5.35 -14.41 -3.99
CA TYR A 120 -4.70 -15.68 -4.30
C TYR A 120 -5.71 -16.83 -4.24
N ASP A 121 -5.38 -17.94 -4.90
CA ASP A 121 -6.19 -19.17 -4.90
C ASP A 121 -5.62 -20.23 -3.95
N ASN A 122 -4.31 -20.29 -3.86
CA ASN A 122 -3.56 -21.33 -3.16
C ASN A 122 -2.32 -20.71 -2.47
N LEU A 123 -1.54 -21.58 -1.81
CA LEU A 123 -0.34 -21.15 -1.07
C LEU A 123 0.77 -20.62 -1.97
N ASP A 124 0.92 -21.14 -3.18
CA ASP A 124 1.97 -20.67 -4.10
C ASP A 124 1.62 -19.29 -4.67
N ASP A 125 0.35 -19.06 -4.98
CA ASP A 125 -0.15 -17.73 -5.36
C ASP A 125 -0.01 -16.74 -4.21
N LEU A 126 -0.27 -17.15 -2.97
CA LEU A 126 -0.07 -16.31 -1.79
C LEU A 126 1.38 -15.84 -1.70
N LYS A 127 2.35 -16.74 -1.86
CA LYS A 127 3.78 -16.37 -1.85
C LYS A 127 4.15 -15.44 -3.01
N ALA A 128 3.63 -15.72 -4.21
CA ALA A 128 3.93 -14.96 -5.41
C ALA A 128 3.32 -13.56 -5.40
N ASN A 129 2.12 -13.42 -4.85
CA ASN A 129 1.34 -12.18 -4.92
C ASN A 129 1.61 -11.20 -3.76
N LEU A 130 2.29 -11.60 -2.68
CA LEU A 130 2.48 -10.73 -1.52
C LEU A 130 3.18 -9.42 -1.88
N SER A 131 4.30 -9.46 -2.59
CA SER A 131 5.03 -8.24 -2.97
C SER A 131 4.18 -7.29 -3.79
N LYS A 132 3.40 -7.82 -4.72
CA LYS A 132 2.45 -7.07 -5.54
C LYS A 132 1.35 -6.43 -4.68
N TYR A 133 0.82 -7.18 -3.72
CA TYR A 133 -0.18 -6.69 -2.77
C TYR A 133 0.35 -5.57 -1.89
N LEU A 134 1.54 -5.72 -1.31
CA LEU A 134 2.15 -4.71 -0.46
C LEU A 134 2.43 -3.41 -1.23
N SER A 135 2.82 -3.52 -2.51
CA SER A 135 3.10 -2.36 -3.37
C SER A 135 1.84 -1.63 -3.84
N SER A 136 0.71 -2.31 -3.92
CA SER A 136 -0.57 -1.74 -4.36
C SER A 136 -1.74 -2.46 -3.69
N PRO A 137 -1.97 -2.21 -2.39
CA PRO A 137 -3.07 -2.83 -1.66
C PRO A 137 -4.42 -2.39 -2.23
N PRO A 138 -5.34 -3.32 -2.56
CA PRO A 138 -6.65 -2.96 -3.11
C PRO A 138 -7.47 -2.04 -2.21
N GLN A 139 -7.25 -2.09 -0.90
CA GLN A 139 -7.93 -1.24 0.09
C GLN A 139 -7.60 0.25 -0.06
N LEU A 140 -6.45 0.55 -0.69
CA LEU A 140 -5.96 1.92 -0.90
C LEU A 140 -6.12 2.37 -2.34
N ASN A 141 -6.78 1.55 -3.17
CA ASN A 141 -6.98 1.89 -4.57
C ASN A 141 -7.88 3.13 -4.67
N ASP A 142 -7.31 4.19 -5.25
CA ASP A 142 -8.03 5.42 -5.56
C ASP A 142 -8.41 5.40 -7.05
N PRO A 143 -9.69 5.37 -7.40
CA PRO A 143 -10.14 5.40 -8.78
C PRO A 143 -9.95 6.78 -9.42
N LYS A 144 -8.70 7.28 -9.45
CA LYS A 144 -8.35 8.63 -9.92
C LYS A 144 -8.90 8.94 -11.30
N ASP A 145 -8.91 7.93 -12.18
CA ASP A 145 -9.39 8.10 -13.54
C ASP A 145 -10.92 8.19 -13.64
N ALA A 146 -11.64 7.83 -12.57
CA ALA A 146 -13.08 8.03 -12.50
C ALA A 146 -13.47 9.47 -12.16
N TYR A 147 -12.50 10.29 -11.74
CA TYR A 147 -12.75 11.66 -11.28
C TYR A 147 -11.92 12.67 -12.08
N GLU A 148 -12.45 13.88 -12.18
CA GLU A 148 -11.74 15.05 -12.67
C GLU A 148 -11.58 16.07 -11.56
N TYR A 149 -10.35 16.58 -11.41
CA TYR A 149 -10.08 17.70 -10.51
C TYR A 149 -10.24 19.00 -11.31
N ASN A 150 -11.24 19.78 -10.94
CA ASN A 150 -11.40 21.14 -11.45
C ASN A 150 -10.99 22.15 -10.38
N ASP A 151 -9.88 22.84 -10.64
CA ASP A 151 -9.41 23.91 -9.78
C ASP A 151 -10.08 25.23 -10.18
N VAL A 152 -10.90 25.75 -9.28
CA VAL A 152 -11.44 27.10 -9.45
C VAL A 152 -10.53 28.05 -8.67
N GLY A 153 -9.67 28.75 -9.39
CA GLY A 153 -8.87 29.83 -8.84
C GLY A 153 -9.72 31.09 -8.64
N PHE A 154 -9.73 31.64 -7.43
CA PHE A 154 -10.27 32.96 -7.19
C PHE A 154 -9.13 33.98 -7.34
N PRO A 155 -9.23 34.94 -8.27
CA PRO A 155 -8.25 36.03 -8.35
C PRO A 155 -8.36 36.90 -7.10
N TYR A 156 -7.27 37.00 -6.33
CA TYR A 156 -7.17 37.99 -5.26
C TYR A 156 -6.54 39.27 -5.73
N ILE A 157 -7.05 40.41 -5.21
CA ILE A 157 -6.82 41.78 -5.67
C ILE A 157 -5.61 42.42 -4.96
N THR A 158 -4.69 41.70 -4.37
CA THR A 158 -3.53 42.27 -3.68
C THR A 158 -2.22 41.82 -4.30
N GLU A 159 -1.21 42.70 -4.27
CA GLU A 159 0.10 42.51 -4.89
C GLU A 159 0.89 41.28 -4.34
N ASP A 160 0.49 40.74 -3.17
CA ASP A 160 1.01 39.51 -2.55
C ASP A 160 0.00 38.36 -2.61
N SER A 161 -0.67 38.21 -3.74
CA SER A 161 -1.83 37.35 -3.88
C SER A 161 -1.56 35.87 -3.63
N TYR A 162 -2.08 35.33 -2.53
CA TYR A 162 -2.34 33.90 -2.40
C TYR A 162 -3.53 33.53 -3.30
N LYS A 163 -3.30 32.67 -4.26
CA LYS A 163 -4.40 32.05 -5.02
C LYS A 163 -5.09 31.05 -4.14
N LEU A 164 -6.29 31.34 -3.68
CA LEU A 164 -7.16 30.33 -3.07
C LEU A 164 -7.71 29.48 -4.21
N ALA A 165 -7.18 28.30 -4.40
CA ALA A 165 -7.74 27.31 -5.30
C ALA A 165 -8.73 26.45 -4.52
N LYS A 166 -9.96 26.33 -5.03
CA LYS A 166 -10.93 25.36 -4.54
C LYS A 166 -11.02 24.25 -5.59
N SER A 167 -10.56 23.07 -5.22
CA SER A 167 -10.64 21.91 -6.09
C SER A 167 -12.00 21.21 -5.90
N TYR A 168 -12.66 20.90 -6.98
CA TYR A 168 -13.87 20.09 -7.00
C TYR A 168 -13.58 18.76 -7.66
N LEU A 169 -14.06 17.69 -7.04
CA LEU A 169 -14.01 16.36 -7.59
C LEU A 169 -15.29 16.13 -8.41
N ILE A 170 -15.16 15.94 -9.71
CA ILE A 170 -16.28 15.64 -10.59
C ILE A 170 -16.16 14.21 -11.07
N LEU A 171 -17.20 13.40 -10.85
CA LEU A 171 -17.27 12.05 -11.35
C LEU A 171 -17.41 12.07 -12.88
N LYS A 172 -16.42 11.53 -13.59
CA LYS A 172 -16.43 11.43 -15.06
C LYS A 172 -17.21 10.22 -15.55
N GLU A 173 -17.13 9.13 -14.80
CA GLU A 173 -17.79 7.88 -15.16
C GLU A 173 -18.97 7.61 -14.23
N SER A 174 -20.10 7.24 -14.82
CA SER A 174 -21.31 6.84 -14.08
C SER A 174 -21.11 5.53 -13.28
N ASN A 175 -20.09 4.75 -13.61
CA ASN A 175 -19.75 3.51 -12.93
C ASN A 175 -18.25 3.47 -12.55
N PRO A 176 -17.87 3.95 -11.36
CA PRO A 176 -16.47 3.90 -10.88
C PRO A 176 -15.90 2.47 -10.83
N MET A 177 -16.77 1.46 -10.76
CA MET A 177 -16.37 0.04 -10.76
C MET A 177 -15.65 -0.37 -12.03
N SER A 178 -16.05 0.17 -13.19
CA SER A 178 -15.42 -0.14 -14.47
C SER A 178 -13.95 0.30 -14.50
N VAL A 179 -13.64 1.42 -13.84
CA VAL A 179 -12.27 1.93 -13.69
C VAL A 179 -11.47 1.02 -12.76
N MET A 180 -12.05 0.68 -11.60
CA MET A 180 -11.39 -0.18 -10.61
C MET A 180 -11.12 -1.59 -11.14
N GLU A 181 -12.01 -2.14 -11.98
CA GLU A 181 -11.83 -3.43 -12.61
C GLU A 181 -10.68 -3.41 -13.64
N ARG A 182 -10.52 -2.31 -14.41
CA ARG A 182 -9.49 -2.18 -15.45
C ARG A 182 -8.10 -1.98 -14.88
N ASP A 183 -8.01 -1.16 -13.86
CA ASP A 183 -6.73 -0.56 -13.45
C ASP A 183 -6.14 -1.23 -12.20
N HIS A 184 -6.77 -2.32 -11.73
CA HIS A 184 -6.26 -3.02 -10.55
C HIS A 184 -5.48 -4.28 -10.88
N ASN A 185 -4.41 -4.50 -10.11
CA ASN A 185 -3.52 -5.64 -10.22
C ASN A 185 -4.18 -6.99 -9.83
N PHE A 186 -5.32 -6.97 -9.15
CA PHE A 186 -6.03 -8.14 -8.68
C PHE A 186 -7.39 -8.27 -9.36
N PRO A 187 -7.79 -9.49 -9.77
CA PRO A 187 -9.06 -9.70 -10.42
C PRO A 187 -10.24 -9.41 -9.49
N VAL A 188 -11.29 -8.82 -10.05
CA VAL A 188 -12.52 -8.50 -9.34
C VAL A 188 -13.52 -9.66 -9.51
N ILE A 189 -14.07 -10.13 -8.39
CA ILE A 189 -15.11 -11.14 -8.33
C ILE A 189 -16.41 -10.45 -7.90
N LYS A 190 -17.45 -10.53 -8.71
CA LYS A 190 -18.78 -10.00 -8.36
C LYS A 190 -19.42 -10.85 -7.26
N SER A 191 -20.08 -10.17 -6.33
CA SER A 191 -20.83 -10.81 -5.22
C SER A 191 -22.13 -11.41 -5.70
#